data_c72017e24cb1cb94ee8b4ef0c2d3ef9e
#
_entry.id   c72017e24cb1cb94ee8b4ef0c2d3ef9e
#
_cell.length_a   1.000
_cell.length_b   1.000
_cell.length_c   1.000
_cell.angle_alpha   90.00
_cell.angle_beta   90.00
_cell.angle_gamma   90.00
#
_symmetry.space_group_name_H-M   'P 1'
#
loop_
_entity.id
_entity.type
_entity.pdbx_description
1 polymer ?
#
loop_
_entity_poly.entity_id
_entity_poly.type
_entity_poly.pdbx_seq_one_letter_code
_entity_poly.pdbx_strand_id
1 'polypeptide(L)'
;MSIRVLFICHGNICRSTMAESVMTYLVEKEGLADKFYINSAATSREEIGNGVHHGTVAKLKKEGIPVIPHRAVQMTLNDYEEYDYLIGMDTENIRNMQRISGGDPDEKIYK
;
A
#
# COMPACT_ATOMS: atom_id res chain seq x y z
N MET A 1 3.70 -14.07 14.87
CA MET A 1 4.07 -13.86 13.48
C MET A 1 3.02 -13.01 12.79
N SER A 2 3.42 -11.97 12.09
CA SER A 2 2.48 -11.09 11.41
C SER A 2 2.49 -11.32 9.90
N ILE A 3 1.34 -11.04 9.28
CA ILE A 3 1.19 -11.04 7.83
C ILE A 3 1.55 -9.64 7.33
N ARG A 4 2.46 -9.54 6.39
CA ARG A 4 2.95 -8.26 5.87
C ARG A 4 2.32 -7.95 4.52
N VAL A 5 1.60 -6.84 4.44
CA VAL A 5 0.85 -6.42 3.25
C VAL A 5 1.33 -5.05 2.80
N LEU A 6 1.68 -4.93 1.52
CA LEU A 6 2.10 -3.67 0.92
C LEU A 6 1.13 -3.31 -0.21
N PHE A 7 0.44 -2.18 -0.09
CA PHE A 7 -0.42 -1.67 -1.15
C PHE A 7 0.37 -0.74 -2.07
N ILE A 8 0.20 -0.90 -3.37
CA ILE A 8 0.98 -0.20 -4.37
C ILE A 8 0.08 0.53 -5.35
N CYS A 9 0.39 1.80 -5.64
CA CYS A 9 -0.20 2.51 -6.77
C CYS A 9 0.89 3.36 -7.42
N HIS A 10 0.55 4.17 -8.42
CA HIS A 10 1.55 4.94 -9.16
C HIS A 10 2.28 5.94 -8.26
N GLY A 11 1.55 6.77 -7.52
CA GLY A 11 2.12 7.89 -6.75
C GLY A 11 2.23 7.68 -5.24
N ASN A 12 1.51 6.72 -4.68
CA ASN A 12 1.45 6.46 -3.23
C ASN A 12 0.94 7.64 -2.41
N ILE A 13 -0.01 8.38 -2.96
CA ILE A 13 -0.68 9.47 -2.23
C ILE A 13 -2.20 9.31 -2.20
N CYS A 14 -2.78 8.44 -3.03
CA CYS A 14 -4.23 8.31 -3.17
C CYS A 14 -4.71 6.88 -2.94
N ARG A 15 -4.69 6.03 -3.99
CA ARG A 15 -5.29 4.69 -3.93
C ARG A 15 -4.62 3.77 -2.92
N SER A 16 -3.30 3.70 -2.91
CA SER A 16 -2.58 2.81 -2.00
C SER A 16 -2.67 3.29 -0.55
N THR A 17 -2.65 4.60 -0.32
CA THR A 17 -2.79 5.16 1.03
C THR A 17 -4.21 4.97 1.54
N MET A 18 -5.21 5.07 0.66
CA MET A 18 -6.60 4.77 1.04
C MET A 18 -6.74 3.31 1.45
N ALA A 19 -6.20 2.38 0.65
CA ALA A 19 -6.25 0.96 0.96
C ALA A 19 -5.55 0.65 2.28
N GLU A 20 -4.41 1.26 2.55
CA GLU A 20 -3.69 1.12 3.80
C GLU A 20 -4.55 1.55 4.99
N SER A 21 -5.18 2.72 4.92
CA SER A 21 -6.02 3.24 6.00
C SER A 21 -7.26 2.37 6.21
N VAL A 22 -7.92 1.94 5.12
CA VAL A 22 -9.13 1.11 5.20
C VAL A 22 -8.80 -0.25 5.81
N MET A 23 -7.76 -0.91 5.36
CA MET A 23 -7.39 -2.22 5.90
C MET A 23 -6.96 -2.12 7.36
N THR A 24 -6.19 -1.09 7.71
CA THR A 24 -5.79 -0.86 9.10
C THR A 24 -7.02 -0.72 10.00
N TYR A 25 -8.00 0.06 9.56
CA TYR A 25 -9.25 0.23 10.29
C TYR A 25 -9.99 -1.10 10.46
N LEU A 26 -10.11 -1.89 9.39
CA LEU A 26 -10.82 -3.16 9.42
C LEU A 26 -10.17 -4.18 10.36
N VAL A 27 -8.84 -4.32 10.31
CA VAL A 27 -8.15 -5.29 11.17
C VAL A 27 -8.18 -4.87 12.63
N GLU A 28 -8.14 -3.57 12.91
CA GLU A 28 -8.31 -3.07 14.28
C GLU A 28 -9.70 -3.36 14.82
N LYS A 29 -10.71 -3.16 13.98
CA LYS A 29 -12.11 -3.40 14.35
C LYS A 29 -12.37 -4.87 14.67
N GLU A 30 -11.67 -5.78 13.98
CA GLU A 30 -11.79 -7.22 14.21
C GLU A 30 -10.86 -7.73 15.31
N GLY A 31 -10.08 -6.85 15.95
CA GLY A 31 -9.14 -7.25 16.99
C GLY A 31 -7.91 -7.98 16.46
N LEU A 32 -7.56 -7.75 15.19
CA LEU A 32 -6.46 -8.46 14.51
C LEU A 32 -5.27 -7.56 14.19
N ALA A 33 -5.24 -6.34 14.75
CA ALA A 33 -4.19 -5.38 14.41
C ALA A 33 -2.77 -5.91 14.64
N ASP A 34 -2.56 -6.70 15.68
CA ASP A 34 -1.26 -7.27 16.00
C ASP A 34 -0.85 -8.43 15.08
N LYS A 35 -1.75 -8.88 14.23
CA LYS A 35 -1.49 -9.97 13.28
C LYS A 35 -1.10 -9.48 11.89
N PHE A 36 -1.16 -8.17 11.66
CA PHE A 36 -0.89 -7.57 10.34
C PHE A 36 0.10 -6.42 10.45
N TYR A 37 1.01 -6.37 9.48
CA TYR A 37 1.88 -5.22 9.24
C TYR A 37 1.49 -4.66 7.89
N ILE A 38 0.89 -3.46 7.86
CA ILE A 38 0.29 -2.88 6.66
C ILE A 38 1.01 -1.59 6.30
N ASN A 39 1.38 -1.42 5.03
CA ASN A 39 2.05 -0.22 4.55
C ASN A 39 1.66 0.02 3.09
N SER A 40 2.22 1.06 2.49
CA SER A 40 1.97 1.38 1.09
C SER A 40 3.22 2.00 0.45
N ALA A 41 3.32 1.91 -0.87
CA ALA A 41 4.44 2.45 -1.64
C ALA A 41 3.99 2.78 -3.06
N ALA A 42 4.86 3.43 -3.83
CA ALA A 42 4.62 3.84 -5.20
C ALA A 42 5.47 3.03 -6.17
N THR A 43 4.99 2.90 -7.41
CA THR A 43 5.86 2.41 -8.49
C THR A 43 6.73 3.54 -9.05
N SER A 44 6.29 4.80 -8.96
CA SER A 44 7.01 5.95 -9.49
C SER A 44 7.71 6.76 -8.40
N ARG A 45 8.48 7.76 -8.83
CA ARG A 45 9.16 8.68 -7.92
C ARG A 45 8.53 10.07 -7.92
N GLU A 46 7.41 10.24 -8.61
CA GLU A 46 6.81 11.56 -8.84
C GLU A 46 6.37 12.28 -7.58
N GLU A 47 5.87 11.52 -6.59
CA GLU A 47 5.29 12.09 -5.38
C GLU A 47 6.11 11.76 -4.12
N ILE A 48 7.36 11.29 -4.26
CA ILE A 48 8.18 10.92 -3.09
C ILE A 48 8.23 12.06 -2.08
N GLY A 49 7.91 11.73 -0.82
CA GLY A 49 7.91 12.68 0.28
C GLY A 49 6.60 13.42 0.49
N ASN A 50 5.67 13.35 -0.46
CA ASN A 50 4.37 14.02 -0.35
C ASN A 50 3.41 13.21 0.53
N GLY A 51 2.56 13.92 1.25
CA GLY A 51 1.56 13.29 2.13
C GLY A 51 0.35 12.77 1.38
N VAL A 52 -0.59 12.22 2.12
CA VAL A 52 -1.83 11.68 1.57
C VAL A 52 -2.62 12.78 0.85
N HIS A 53 -3.10 12.49 -0.35
CA HIS A 53 -3.86 13.44 -1.17
C HIS A 53 -5.10 13.94 -0.41
N HIS A 54 -5.39 15.24 -0.50
CA HIS A 54 -6.50 15.84 0.27
C HIS A 54 -7.86 15.22 -0.02
N GLY A 55 -8.13 14.79 -1.25
CA GLY A 55 -9.38 14.12 -1.60
C GLY A 55 -9.52 12.77 -0.91
N THR A 56 -8.41 12.05 -0.77
CA THR A 56 -8.38 10.78 -0.03
C THR A 56 -8.65 11.02 1.45
N VAL A 57 -8.02 12.04 2.04
CA VAL A 57 -8.25 12.43 3.44
C VAL A 57 -9.72 12.74 3.66
N ALA A 58 -10.31 13.56 2.78
CA ALA A 58 -11.71 13.96 2.89
C ALA A 58 -12.65 12.76 2.81
N LYS A 59 -12.40 11.82 1.89
CA LYS A 59 -13.25 10.64 1.73
C LYS A 59 -13.18 9.73 2.96
N LEU A 60 -11.98 9.49 3.46
CA LEU A 60 -11.79 8.64 4.64
C LEU A 60 -12.48 9.25 5.87
N LYS A 61 -12.35 10.57 6.06
CA LYS A 61 -13.03 11.26 7.15
C LYS A 61 -14.55 11.15 7.05
N LYS A 62 -15.07 11.30 5.84
CA LYS A 62 -16.52 11.17 5.58
C LYS A 62 -17.03 9.80 5.97
N GLU A 63 -16.23 8.75 5.75
CA GLU A 63 -16.59 7.38 6.07
C GLU A 63 -16.25 6.99 7.50
N GLY A 64 -15.72 7.90 8.30
CA GLY A 64 -15.37 7.64 9.69
C GLY A 64 -14.14 6.78 9.86
N ILE A 65 -13.25 6.73 8.86
CA ILE A 65 -12.04 5.93 8.88
C ILE A 65 -10.84 6.82 9.20
N PRO A 66 -10.09 6.52 10.28
CA PRO A 66 -8.89 7.30 10.59
C PRO A 66 -7.86 7.23 9.47
N VAL A 67 -7.30 8.38 9.11
CA VAL A 67 -6.25 8.47 8.09
C VAL A 67 -4.91 8.07 8.73
N ILE A 68 -4.22 7.11 8.15
CA ILE A 68 -2.88 6.75 8.59
C ILE A 68 -1.91 7.76 7.97
N PRO A 69 -1.16 8.52 8.77
CA PRO A 69 -0.17 9.45 8.24
C PRO A 69 0.86 8.70 7.40
N HIS A 70 1.16 9.21 6.22
CA HIS A 70 2.07 8.55 5.31
C HIS A 70 2.71 9.56 4.36
N ARG A 71 3.97 9.35 4.03
CA ARG A 71 4.66 10.10 2.98
C ARG A 71 5.06 9.11 1.90
N ALA A 72 4.83 9.49 0.64
CA ALA A 72 5.06 8.61 -0.49
C ALA A 72 6.52 8.13 -0.54
N VAL A 73 6.68 6.83 -0.72
CA VAL A 73 7.97 6.17 -0.91
C VAL A 73 7.86 5.25 -2.11
N GLN A 74 8.98 4.99 -2.79
CA GLN A 74 8.98 4.09 -3.93
C GLN A 74 9.20 2.64 -3.46
N MET A 75 8.47 1.70 -4.06
CA MET A 75 8.69 0.27 -3.87
C MET A 75 10.11 -0.11 -4.29
N THR A 76 10.74 -1.01 -3.54
CA THR A 76 12.09 -1.52 -3.82
C THR A 76 12.07 -3.03 -3.96
N LEU A 77 13.18 -3.59 -4.47
CA LEU A 77 13.36 -5.05 -4.51
C LEU A 77 13.29 -5.63 -3.10
N ASN A 78 13.82 -4.91 -2.11
CA ASN A 78 13.77 -5.35 -0.73
C ASN A 78 12.33 -5.48 -0.22
N ASP A 79 11.42 -4.63 -0.68
CA ASP A 79 10.00 -4.74 -0.32
C ASP A 79 9.41 -6.06 -0.82
N TYR A 80 9.79 -6.49 -2.01
CA TYR A 80 9.34 -7.77 -2.53
C TYR A 80 9.75 -8.93 -1.61
N GLU A 81 10.97 -8.87 -1.09
CA GLU A 81 11.47 -9.90 -0.17
C GLU A 81 10.75 -9.87 1.18
N GLU A 82 10.46 -8.69 1.69
CA GLU A 82 9.93 -8.52 3.04
C GLU A 82 8.44 -8.73 3.19
N TYR A 83 7.65 -8.42 2.15
CA TYR A 83 6.20 -8.49 2.26
C TYR A 83 5.66 -9.82 1.77
N ASP A 84 4.58 -10.29 2.40
CA ASP A 84 3.91 -11.53 2.01
C ASP A 84 2.94 -11.30 0.85
N TYR A 85 2.31 -10.12 0.83
CA TYR A 85 1.36 -9.73 -0.21
C TYR A 85 1.69 -8.32 -0.69
N LEU A 86 1.88 -8.18 -2.00
CA LEU A 86 2.08 -6.88 -2.64
C LEU A 86 0.93 -6.67 -3.60
N ILE A 87 0.07 -5.70 -3.28
CA ILE A 87 -1.21 -5.53 -3.98
C ILE A 87 -1.23 -4.23 -4.75
N GLY A 88 -1.27 -4.34 -6.08
CA GLY A 88 -1.40 -3.21 -6.98
C GLY A 88 -2.87 -2.91 -7.28
N MET A 89 -3.15 -1.68 -7.70
CA MET A 89 -4.51 -1.21 -7.92
C MET A 89 -5.02 -1.46 -9.33
N ASP A 90 -4.11 -1.57 -10.30
CA ASP A 90 -4.46 -1.82 -11.70
C ASP A 90 -3.36 -2.62 -12.41
N THR A 91 -3.63 -3.00 -13.66
CA THR A 91 -2.71 -3.81 -14.45
C THR A 91 -1.37 -3.11 -14.69
N GLU A 92 -1.38 -1.79 -14.86
CA GLU A 92 -0.14 -1.02 -15.05
C GLU A 92 0.71 -1.05 -13.78
N ASN A 93 0.09 -0.94 -12.61
CA ASN A 93 0.79 -1.10 -11.33
C ASN A 93 1.47 -2.47 -11.27
N ILE A 94 0.75 -3.53 -11.62
CA ILE A 94 1.29 -4.89 -11.60
C ILE A 94 2.52 -5.01 -12.51
N ARG A 95 2.44 -4.48 -13.72
CA ARG A 95 3.55 -4.49 -14.67
C ARG A 95 4.79 -3.79 -14.11
N ASN A 96 4.58 -2.60 -13.51
CA ASN A 96 5.68 -1.83 -12.94
C ASN A 96 6.24 -2.48 -11.68
N MET A 97 5.39 -3.10 -10.86
CA MET A 97 5.84 -3.85 -9.68
C MET A 97 6.73 -5.02 -10.09
N GLN A 98 6.34 -5.78 -11.11
CA GLN A 98 7.14 -6.89 -11.62
C GLN A 98 8.48 -6.42 -12.20
N ARG A 99 8.49 -5.25 -12.83
CA ARG A 99 9.73 -4.66 -13.33
C ARG A 99 10.69 -4.32 -12.18
N ILE A 100 10.17 -3.75 -11.10
CA ILE A 100 10.97 -3.38 -9.92
C ILE A 100 11.53 -4.62 -9.23
N SER A 101 10.72 -5.67 -9.08
CA SER A 101 11.08 -6.90 -8.38
C SER A 101 11.82 -7.91 -9.27
N GLY A 102 11.89 -7.66 -10.58
CA GLY A 102 12.50 -8.61 -11.50
C GLY A 102 11.61 -9.81 -11.82
N GLY A 103 10.30 -9.66 -11.67
CA GLY A 103 9.31 -10.71 -11.87
C GLY A 103 8.53 -11.00 -10.61
N ASP A 104 7.87 -12.13 -10.55
CA ASP A 104 7.10 -12.56 -9.38
C ASP A 104 7.30 -14.05 -9.10
N PRO A 105 8.56 -14.48 -8.82
CA PRO A 105 8.86 -15.91 -8.64
C PRO A 105 8.14 -16.53 -7.44
N ASP A 106 7.84 -15.74 -6.41
CA ASP A 106 7.20 -16.23 -5.18
C ASP A 106 5.67 -16.05 -5.18
N GLU A 107 5.12 -15.61 -6.31
CA GLU A 107 3.68 -15.40 -6.46
C GLU A 107 3.08 -14.52 -5.36
N LYS A 108 3.73 -13.40 -5.08
CA LYS A 108 3.31 -12.45 -4.03
C LYS A 108 2.55 -11.24 -4.56
N ILE A 109 2.56 -11.00 -5.87
CA ILE A 109 1.99 -9.80 -6.48
C ILE A 109 0.54 -10.07 -6.91
N TYR A 110 -0.37 -9.24 -6.41
CA TYR A 110 -1.82 -9.34 -6.66
C TYR A 110 -2.39 -8.01 -7.13
N LYS A 111 -3.54 -8.08 -7.76
CA LYS A 111 -4.27 -6.88 -8.18
C LYS A 111 -5.58 -6.75 -7.41
#